data_5be4cb2c0513f28baa9e15fbd1b4b1e4
#
_entry.id   5be4cb2c0513f28baa9e15fbd1b4b1e4
#
_cell.length_a   1.000
_cell.length_b   1.000
_cell.length_c   1.000
_cell.angle_alpha   90.00
_cell.angle_beta   90.00
_cell.angle_gamma   90.00
#
_symmetry.space_group_name_H-M   'P 1'
#
loop_
_entity.id
_entity.type
_entity.pdbx_description
1 polymer ?
#
loop_
_entity_poly.entity_id
_entity_poly.type
_entity_poly.pdbx_seq_one_letter_code
_entity_poly.pdbx_strand_id
1 'polypeptide(L)'
;CSWTPPNQPFSMALRCLGNPGRITFIHAQFSGLGWEFPRIIQAMEKVDDFYFDVLRQVRMPRWSNGRVVLTGDAAWCPTALSGIGTTLALVGGYVLAGELSKADTPSAAFARYEQIMRPFVEEGQNIPKLLPRLLWPHTRVGLAVLRGAMHIAGSPVFKKFINDRFSRDSRSIVLPRYE
;
A
#
# COMPACT_ATOMS: atom_id res chain seq x y z
N CYS A 1 15.85 -6.88 10.80
CA CYS A 1 14.82 -7.83 10.27
C CYS A 1 14.91 -7.86 8.77
N SER A 2 15.60 -8.86 8.22
CA SER A 2 15.91 -8.99 6.79
C SER A 2 14.94 -9.97 6.15
N TRP A 3 13.80 -9.49 5.69
CA TRP A 3 13.04 -10.24 4.71
C TRP A 3 13.29 -9.62 3.33
N THR A 4 13.98 -10.35 2.47
CA THR A 4 14.24 -9.96 1.09
C THR A 4 13.44 -10.91 0.19
N PRO A 5 12.52 -10.43 -0.67
CA PRO A 5 11.92 -11.30 -1.67
C PRO A 5 12.99 -11.72 -2.67
N PRO A 6 13.08 -13.02 -3.02
CA PRO A 6 13.96 -13.46 -4.07
C PRO A 6 13.48 -12.86 -5.40
N ASN A 7 14.35 -12.20 -6.15
CA ASN A 7 14.19 -11.64 -7.50
C ASN A 7 13.96 -10.11 -7.64
N GLN A 8 14.46 -9.29 -6.72
CA GLN A 8 14.58 -7.85 -7.03
C GLN A 8 15.94 -7.27 -6.62
N PRO A 9 17.02 -7.48 -7.40
CA PRO A 9 18.34 -6.91 -7.11
C PRO A 9 18.33 -5.37 -7.12
N PHE A 10 17.43 -4.76 -7.89
CA PHE A 10 17.33 -3.32 -8.06
C PHE A 10 16.76 -2.57 -6.84
N SER A 11 15.75 -3.13 -6.19
CA SER A 11 15.15 -2.53 -4.98
C SER A 11 16.09 -2.57 -3.78
N MET A 12 17.02 -3.54 -3.75
CA MET A 12 17.98 -3.70 -2.66
C MET A 12 19.11 -2.66 -2.76
N ALA A 13 19.58 -2.37 -3.97
CA ALA A 13 20.58 -1.33 -4.20
C ALA A 13 20.08 0.06 -3.78
N LEU A 14 18.82 0.41 -4.10
CA LEU A 14 18.21 1.68 -3.70
C LEU A 14 18.05 1.84 -2.18
N ARG A 15 18.00 0.73 -1.42
CA ARG A 15 17.91 0.76 0.05
C ARG A 15 19.17 1.27 0.72
N CYS A 16 20.31 0.88 0.18
CA CYS A 16 21.62 1.18 0.74
C CYS A 16 22.16 2.56 0.30
N LEU A 17 21.49 3.20 -0.67
CA LEU A 17 21.87 4.53 -1.11
C LEU A 17 21.42 5.58 -0.09
N GLY A 18 22.33 6.41 0.37
CA GLY A 18 21.99 7.67 1.03
C GLY A 18 21.28 8.63 0.06
N ASN A 19 20.81 9.77 0.58
CA ASN A 19 20.12 10.77 -0.25
C ASN A 19 20.85 11.15 -1.53
N PRO A 20 22.19 11.36 -1.55
CA PRO A 20 22.92 11.64 -2.78
C PRO A 20 22.77 10.56 -3.86
N GLY A 21 22.84 9.28 -3.47
CA GLY A 21 22.70 8.17 -4.42
C GLY A 21 21.28 8.04 -4.98
N ARG A 22 20.26 8.35 -4.19
CA ARG A 22 18.85 8.37 -4.62
C ARG A 22 18.59 9.50 -5.61
N ILE A 23 19.13 10.68 -5.34
CA ILE A 23 19.06 11.84 -6.24
C ILE A 23 19.74 11.52 -7.57
N THR A 24 20.93 10.93 -7.54
CA THR A 24 21.66 10.50 -8.75
C THR A 24 20.84 9.49 -9.57
N PHE A 25 20.18 8.55 -8.90
CA PHE A 25 19.31 7.58 -9.55
C PHE A 25 18.12 8.26 -10.25
N ILE A 26 17.44 9.18 -9.59
CA ILE A 26 16.30 9.92 -10.16
C ILE A 26 16.78 10.76 -11.34
N HIS A 27 17.92 11.45 -11.19
CA HIS A 27 18.52 12.23 -12.26
C HIS A 27 18.77 11.36 -13.51
N ALA A 28 19.38 10.19 -13.35
CA ALA A 28 19.63 9.27 -14.45
C ALA A 28 18.36 8.78 -15.16
N GLN A 29 17.26 8.59 -14.42
CA GLN A 29 15.99 8.11 -14.98
C GLN A 29 15.18 9.21 -15.68
N PHE A 30 15.27 10.46 -15.25
CA PHE A 30 14.37 11.53 -15.65
C PHE A 30 15.03 12.69 -16.35
N SER A 31 16.38 12.77 -16.43
CA SER A 31 17.12 13.88 -17.07
C SER A 31 16.83 14.04 -18.57
N GLY A 32 16.42 12.94 -19.25
CA GLY A 32 16.06 12.97 -20.67
C GLY A 32 14.60 13.37 -20.95
N LEU A 33 13.80 13.62 -19.92
CA LEU A 33 12.41 14.01 -20.07
C LEU A 33 12.30 15.53 -20.22
N GLY A 34 11.38 15.96 -21.09
CA GLY A 34 11.03 17.36 -21.28
C GLY A 34 10.07 17.89 -20.22
N TRP A 35 9.33 18.93 -20.55
CA TRP A 35 8.34 19.62 -19.70
C TRP A 35 8.99 20.19 -18.44
N GLU A 36 8.43 20.03 -17.26
CA GLU A 36 8.92 20.56 -15.99
C GLU A 36 10.02 19.70 -15.32
N PHE A 37 10.37 18.52 -15.86
CA PHE A 37 11.34 17.62 -15.23
C PHE A 37 12.70 18.27 -14.97
N PRO A 38 13.32 19.04 -15.87
CA PRO A 38 14.59 19.70 -15.58
C PRO A 38 14.53 20.64 -14.37
N ARG A 39 13.42 21.39 -14.24
CA ARG A 39 13.19 22.29 -13.11
C ARG A 39 12.98 21.52 -11.80
N ILE A 40 12.22 20.42 -11.84
CA ILE A 40 11.97 19.56 -10.68
C ILE A 40 13.29 18.94 -10.19
N ILE A 41 14.12 18.42 -11.09
CA ILE A 41 15.41 17.82 -10.74
C ILE A 41 16.33 18.85 -10.09
N GLN A 42 16.45 20.05 -10.65
CA GLN A 42 17.25 21.13 -10.07
C GLN A 42 16.75 21.57 -8.68
N ALA A 43 15.42 21.60 -8.48
CA ALA A 43 14.85 21.91 -7.18
C ALA A 43 15.15 20.80 -6.17
N MET A 44 15.04 19.54 -6.57
CA MET A 44 15.31 18.38 -5.73
C MET A 44 16.76 18.36 -5.22
N GLU A 45 17.74 18.79 -6.02
CA GLU A 45 19.14 18.85 -5.63
C GLU A 45 19.43 19.89 -4.53
N LYS A 46 18.53 20.88 -4.36
CA LYS A 46 18.67 21.99 -3.41
C LYS A 46 17.90 21.77 -2.10
N VAL A 47 17.14 20.69 -2.01
CA VAL A 47 16.29 20.42 -0.84
C VAL A 47 17.04 19.56 0.18
N ASP A 48 17.08 20.02 1.42
CA ASP A 48 17.76 19.33 2.53
C ASP A 48 16.93 18.14 3.07
N ASP A 49 15.59 18.22 2.99
CA ASP A 49 14.63 17.23 3.51
C ASP A 49 14.08 16.30 2.44
N PHE A 50 14.91 15.94 1.44
CA PHE A 50 14.50 15.07 0.35
C PHE A 50 14.03 13.70 0.86
N TYR A 51 12.72 13.40 0.69
CA TYR A 51 12.13 12.13 1.03
C TYR A 51 11.98 11.23 -0.21
N PHE A 52 12.50 10.03 -0.10
CA PHE A 52 12.37 8.98 -1.12
C PHE A 52 12.12 7.63 -0.45
N ASP A 53 11.09 6.96 -0.85
CA ASP A 53 10.79 5.61 -0.36
C ASP A 53 10.43 4.63 -1.48
N VAL A 54 10.58 3.36 -1.18
CA VAL A 54 10.22 2.25 -2.06
C VAL A 54 8.94 1.62 -1.55
N LEU A 55 7.91 1.61 -2.37
CA LEU A 55 6.62 1.00 -2.01
C LEU A 55 6.79 -0.49 -1.67
N ARG A 56 6.35 -0.88 -0.48
CA ARG A 56 6.50 -2.24 0.06
C ARG A 56 5.24 -2.69 0.75
N GLN A 57 5.19 -3.99 0.99
CA GLN A 57 4.22 -4.61 1.88
C GLN A 57 4.96 -5.20 3.09
N VAL A 58 4.33 -5.11 4.26
CA VAL A 58 4.76 -5.83 5.45
C VAL A 58 3.91 -7.09 5.56
N ARG A 59 4.55 -8.25 5.49
CA ARG A 59 3.89 -9.55 5.65
C ARG A 59 4.55 -10.29 6.80
N MET A 60 3.87 -10.33 7.94
CA MET A 60 4.38 -11.00 9.13
C MET A 60 3.58 -12.28 9.41
N PRO A 61 4.26 -13.38 9.77
CA PRO A 61 3.58 -14.64 10.11
C PRO A 61 2.76 -14.52 11.40
N ARG A 62 3.20 -13.68 12.33
CA ARG A 62 2.54 -13.41 13.61
C ARG A 62 2.63 -11.91 13.93
N TRP A 63 1.58 -11.36 14.53
CA TRP A 63 1.54 -9.95 14.90
C TRP A 63 1.78 -9.70 16.38
N SER A 64 1.83 -10.75 17.18
CA SER A 64 2.07 -10.65 18.63
C SER A 64 3.23 -11.51 19.09
N ASN A 65 3.90 -11.06 20.14
CA ASN A 65 4.92 -11.80 20.86
C ASN A 65 4.89 -11.42 22.34
N GLY A 66 4.53 -12.38 23.20
CA GLY A 66 4.36 -12.15 24.63
C GLY A 66 3.32 -11.07 24.92
N ARG A 67 3.73 -9.96 25.51
CA ARG A 67 2.87 -8.81 25.86
C ARG A 67 2.86 -7.69 24.82
N VAL A 68 3.48 -7.90 23.67
CA VAL A 68 3.57 -6.92 22.58
C VAL A 68 2.71 -7.38 21.41
N VAL A 69 1.94 -6.47 20.85
CA VAL A 69 1.16 -6.68 19.63
C VAL A 69 1.38 -5.52 18.66
N LEU A 70 1.46 -5.83 17.38
CA LEU A 70 1.57 -4.86 16.30
C LEU A 70 0.21 -4.59 15.67
N THR A 71 0.02 -3.36 15.19
CA THR A 71 -1.17 -2.94 14.44
C THR A 71 -0.78 -1.95 13.34
N GLY A 72 -1.66 -1.76 12.37
CA GLY A 72 -1.43 -0.85 11.26
C GLY A 72 -0.25 -1.27 10.38
N ASP A 73 0.46 -0.28 9.84
CA ASP A 73 1.56 -0.50 8.91
C ASP A 73 2.73 -1.31 9.50
N ALA A 74 2.92 -1.26 10.82
CA ALA A 74 3.94 -2.06 11.50
C ALA A 74 3.65 -3.56 11.41
N ALA A 75 2.38 -3.96 11.36
CA ALA A 75 1.95 -5.36 11.30
C ALA A 75 1.76 -5.85 9.86
N TRP A 76 1.15 -5.03 9.01
CA TRP A 76 0.66 -5.48 7.72
C TRP A 76 0.65 -4.44 6.61
N CYS A 77 1.45 -3.40 6.62
CA CYS A 77 1.44 -2.37 5.56
C CYS A 77 1.03 -2.96 4.20
N PRO A 78 -0.16 -2.62 3.65
CA PRO A 78 -0.64 -3.22 2.41
C PRO A 78 -0.02 -2.58 1.16
N THR A 79 0.81 -1.58 1.33
CA THR A 79 1.35 -0.61 0.37
C THR A 79 0.36 0.52 0.00
N ALA A 80 0.89 1.67 -0.32
CA ALA A 80 0.10 2.84 -0.74
C ALA A 80 -0.80 2.57 -1.97
N LEU A 81 -0.40 1.63 -2.84
CA LEU A 81 -1.17 1.24 -4.03
C LEU A 81 -2.52 0.59 -3.71
N SER A 82 -2.69 0.02 -2.53
CA SER A 82 -3.96 -0.59 -2.12
C SER A 82 -5.04 0.45 -1.78
N GLY A 83 -4.64 1.63 -1.32
CA GLY A 83 -5.55 2.71 -0.88
C GLY A 83 -6.31 2.45 0.42
N ILE A 84 -6.20 1.26 1.03
CA ILE A 84 -7.00 0.84 2.20
C ILE A 84 -6.22 0.80 3.52
N GLY A 85 -4.94 1.20 3.52
CA GLY A 85 -4.08 1.10 4.70
C GLY A 85 -4.65 1.79 5.93
N THR A 86 -5.14 3.03 5.78
CA THR A 86 -5.77 3.80 6.85
C THR A 86 -7.02 3.13 7.41
N THR A 87 -7.89 2.61 6.52
CA THR A 87 -9.10 1.88 6.93
C THR A 87 -8.74 0.65 7.75
N LEU A 88 -7.77 -0.15 7.28
CA LEU A 88 -7.31 -1.33 8.01
C LEU A 88 -6.68 -0.96 9.36
N ALA A 89 -5.96 0.15 9.45
CA ALA A 89 -5.35 0.59 10.70
C ALA A 89 -6.41 1.00 11.73
N LEU A 90 -7.44 1.76 11.32
CA LEU A 90 -8.54 2.15 12.19
C LEU A 90 -9.36 0.96 12.65
N VAL A 91 -9.74 0.07 11.73
CA VAL A 91 -10.47 -1.17 12.03
C VAL A 91 -9.64 -2.07 12.94
N GLY A 92 -8.34 -2.20 12.66
CA GLY A 92 -7.43 -2.97 13.49
C GLY A 92 -7.33 -2.46 14.92
N GLY A 93 -7.25 -1.15 15.10
CA GLY A 93 -7.27 -0.52 16.43
C GLY A 93 -8.58 -0.79 17.18
N TYR A 94 -9.72 -0.65 16.49
CA TYR A 94 -11.03 -0.95 17.05
C TYR A 94 -11.17 -2.41 17.50
N VAL A 95 -10.80 -3.36 16.64
CA VAL A 95 -10.87 -4.78 16.94
C VAL A 95 -9.92 -5.14 18.09
N LEU A 96 -8.68 -4.63 18.07
CA LEU A 96 -7.72 -4.88 19.14
C LEU A 96 -8.22 -4.38 20.49
N ALA A 97 -8.75 -3.16 20.55
CA ALA A 97 -9.31 -2.60 21.78
C ALA A 97 -10.50 -3.42 22.29
N GLY A 98 -11.39 -3.82 21.39
CA GLY A 98 -12.57 -4.62 21.72
C GLY A 98 -12.22 -6.02 22.22
N GLU A 99 -11.24 -6.69 21.60
CA GLU A 99 -10.80 -8.02 22.08
C GLU A 99 -10.08 -7.93 23.42
N LEU A 100 -9.29 -6.86 23.65
CA LEU A 100 -8.65 -6.62 24.94
C LEU A 100 -9.66 -6.37 26.07
N SER A 101 -10.80 -5.75 25.76
CA SER A 101 -11.85 -5.50 26.76
C SER A 101 -12.63 -6.74 27.18
N LYS A 102 -12.65 -7.78 26.32
CA LYS A 102 -13.45 -9.00 26.53
C LYS A 102 -12.64 -10.22 26.98
N ALA A 103 -11.35 -10.22 26.74
CA ALA A 103 -10.52 -11.39 27.00
C ALA A 103 -9.94 -11.37 28.42
N ASP A 104 -9.89 -12.54 29.05
CA ASP A 104 -9.29 -12.73 30.38
C ASP A 104 -7.76 -12.51 30.36
N THR A 105 -7.12 -12.69 29.22
CA THR A 105 -5.68 -12.53 29.07
C THR A 105 -5.31 -11.77 27.78
N PRO A 106 -4.26 -10.93 27.81
CA PRO A 106 -3.79 -10.25 26.62
C PRO A 106 -3.44 -11.21 25.46
N SER A 107 -2.90 -12.38 25.77
CA SER A 107 -2.55 -13.39 24.76
C SER A 107 -3.77 -13.91 24.00
N ALA A 108 -4.88 -14.17 24.71
CA ALA A 108 -6.13 -14.57 24.09
C ALA A 108 -6.72 -13.46 23.22
N ALA A 109 -6.68 -12.21 23.70
CA ALA A 109 -7.10 -11.04 22.93
C ALA A 109 -6.31 -10.91 21.63
N PHE A 110 -4.98 -11.03 21.67
CA PHE A 110 -4.12 -10.91 20.51
C PHE A 110 -4.37 -12.01 19.45
N ALA A 111 -4.62 -13.23 19.92
CA ALA A 111 -4.95 -14.35 19.02
C ALA A 111 -6.28 -14.10 18.30
N ARG A 112 -7.29 -13.65 19.00
CA ARG A 112 -8.61 -13.30 18.44
C ARG A 112 -8.52 -12.13 17.47
N TYR A 113 -7.83 -11.07 17.87
CA TYR A 113 -7.57 -9.92 17.01
C TYR A 113 -6.91 -10.32 15.69
N GLU A 114 -5.86 -11.14 15.75
CA GLU A 114 -5.17 -11.62 14.54
C GLU A 114 -6.10 -12.48 13.68
N GLN A 115 -6.88 -13.37 14.28
CA GLN A 115 -7.85 -14.21 13.58
C GLN A 115 -8.92 -13.38 12.83
N ILE A 116 -9.42 -12.32 13.45
CA ILE A 116 -10.45 -11.44 12.86
C ILE A 116 -9.86 -10.59 11.74
N MET A 117 -8.69 -10.01 11.97
CA MET A 117 -8.11 -9.04 11.04
C MET A 117 -7.39 -9.67 9.85
N ARG A 118 -6.85 -10.88 9.98
CA ARG A 118 -6.01 -11.50 8.94
C ARG A 118 -6.69 -11.63 7.58
N PRO A 119 -7.95 -12.06 7.46
CA PRO A 119 -8.63 -12.12 6.17
C PRO A 119 -8.70 -10.76 5.45
N PHE A 120 -8.99 -9.68 6.19
CA PHE A 120 -9.08 -8.32 5.62
C PHE A 120 -7.72 -7.80 5.17
N VAL A 121 -6.68 -8.10 5.95
CA VAL A 121 -5.30 -7.73 5.62
C VAL A 121 -4.82 -8.48 4.38
N GLU A 122 -5.06 -9.78 4.28
CA GLU A 122 -4.69 -10.59 3.12
C GLU A 122 -5.40 -10.13 1.86
N GLU A 123 -6.69 -9.80 1.94
CA GLU A 123 -7.44 -9.22 0.83
C GLU A 123 -6.84 -7.87 0.40
N GLY A 124 -6.54 -6.99 1.35
CA GLY A 124 -5.92 -5.68 1.09
C GLY A 124 -4.50 -5.75 0.54
N GLN A 125 -3.78 -6.81 0.84
CA GLN A 125 -2.45 -7.07 0.32
C GLN A 125 -2.44 -7.80 -1.03
N ASN A 126 -3.58 -8.34 -1.45
CA ASN A 126 -3.71 -9.08 -2.70
C ASN A 126 -3.90 -8.13 -3.90
N ILE A 127 -2.83 -7.43 -4.25
CA ILE A 127 -2.81 -6.52 -5.41
C ILE A 127 -2.51 -7.35 -6.68
N PRO A 128 -3.36 -7.25 -7.71
CA PRO A 128 -3.10 -7.93 -8.98
C PRO A 128 -1.73 -7.54 -9.54
N LYS A 129 -0.90 -8.54 -9.88
CA LYS A 129 0.47 -8.34 -10.39
C LYS A 129 0.52 -7.50 -11.67
N LEU A 130 -0.59 -7.42 -12.39
CA LEU A 130 -0.71 -6.65 -13.62
C LEU A 130 -1.00 -5.16 -13.34
N LEU A 131 -1.51 -4.81 -12.16
CA LEU A 131 -1.93 -3.45 -11.83
C LEU A 131 -0.81 -2.41 -12.00
N PRO A 132 0.42 -2.62 -11.53
CA PRO A 132 1.51 -1.66 -11.76
C PRO A 132 1.81 -1.46 -13.25
N ARG A 133 1.79 -2.53 -14.06
CA ARG A 133 2.03 -2.44 -15.51
C ARG A 133 0.91 -1.71 -16.24
N LEU A 134 -0.32 -1.83 -15.76
CA LEU A 134 -1.48 -1.14 -16.32
C LEU A 134 -1.44 0.36 -15.97
N LEU A 135 -1.04 0.71 -14.75
CA LEU A 135 -0.95 2.10 -14.29
C LEU A 135 0.28 2.84 -14.84
N TRP A 136 1.36 2.11 -15.17
CA TRP A 136 2.60 2.68 -15.74
C TRP A 136 2.94 2.05 -17.10
N PRO A 137 2.19 2.40 -18.16
CA PRO A 137 2.49 1.89 -19.49
C PRO A 137 3.78 2.52 -20.04
N HIS A 138 4.71 1.66 -20.49
CA HIS A 138 5.98 2.09 -21.07
C HIS A 138 5.92 2.36 -22.60
N THR A 139 4.76 2.20 -23.21
CA THR A 139 4.58 2.38 -24.67
C THR A 139 3.53 3.44 -24.98
N ARG A 140 3.68 4.10 -26.14
CA ARG A 140 2.69 5.09 -26.63
C ARG A 140 1.30 4.46 -26.79
N VAL A 141 1.23 3.22 -27.26
CA VAL A 141 -0.01 2.47 -27.40
C VAL A 141 -0.63 2.18 -26.03
N GLY A 142 0.15 1.71 -25.08
CA GLY A 142 -0.31 1.49 -23.71
C GLY A 142 -0.85 2.76 -23.05
N LEU A 143 -0.18 3.90 -23.29
CA LEU A 143 -0.65 5.19 -22.78
C LEU A 143 -1.96 5.63 -23.43
N ALA A 144 -2.12 5.41 -24.75
CA ALA A 144 -3.37 5.71 -25.45
C ALA A 144 -4.53 4.84 -24.92
N VAL A 145 -4.27 3.55 -24.71
CA VAL A 145 -5.24 2.62 -24.12
C VAL A 145 -5.63 3.06 -22.71
N LEU A 146 -4.64 3.41 -21.85
CA LEU A 146 -4.91 3.89 -20.50
C LEU A 146 -5.76 5.17 -20.51
N ARG A 147 -5.43 6.15 -21.38
CA ARG A 147 -6.21 7.39 -21.53
C ARG A 147 -7.64 7.10 -21.99
N GLY A 148 -7.82 6.22 -22.97
CA GLY A 148 -9.14 5.78 -23.43
C GLY A 148 -9.95 5.11 -22.30
N ALA A 149 -9.33 4.21 -21.57
CA ALA A 149 -9.95 3.55 -20.41
C ALA A 149 -10.36 4.54 -19.32
N MET A 150 -9.49 5.51 -18.98
CA MET A 150 -9.80 6.56 -18.01
C MET A 150 -10.92 7.48 -18.48
N HIS A 151 -10.97 7.79 -19.77
CA HIS A 151 -12.06 8.60 -20.34
C HIS A 151 -13.40 7.88 -20.24
N ILE A 152 -13.43 6.58 -20.56
CA ILE A 152 -14.61 5.73 -20.39
C ILE A 152 -14.99 5.62 -18.91
N ALA A 153 -14.03 5.39 -18.01
CA ALA A 153 -14.25 5.31 -16.58
C ALA A 153 -14.79 6.61 -15.97
N GLY A 154 -14.42 7.75 -16.55
CA GLY A 154 -14.95 9.07 -16.18
C GLY A 154 -16.37 9.35 -16.65
N SER A 155 -16.91 8.54 -17.57
CA SER A 155 -18.26 8.74 -18.11
C SER A 155 -19.34 8.51 -17.05
N PRO A 156 -20.44 9.28 -17.06
CA PRO A 156 -21.51 9.13 -16.08
C PRO A 156 -22.19 7.75 -16.14
N VAL A 157 -22.23 7.13 -17.31
CA VAL A 157 -22.79 5.79 -17.51
C VAL A 157 -21.95 4.72 -16.83
N PHE A 158 -20.62 4.82 -16.94
CA PHE A 158 -19.70 3.86 -16.32
C PHE A 158 -19.62 4.04 -14.79
N LYS A 159 -19.71 5.28 -14.30
CA LYS A 159 -19.82 5.56 -12.87
C LYS A 159 -21.06 4.92 -12.25
N LYS A 160 -22.20 5.00 -12.92
CA LYS A 160 -23.42 4.36 -12.48
C LYS A 160 -23.28 2.83 -12.46
N PHE A 161 -22.70 2.24 -13.50
CA PHE A 161 -22.46 0.80 -13.57
C PHE A 161 -21.47 0.30 -12.49
N ILE A 162 -20.40 1.05 -12.22
CA ILE A 162 -19.46 0.74 -11.13
C ILE A 162 -20.14 0.87 -9.78
N ASN A 163 -20.86 1.94 -9.50
CA ASN A 163 -21.56 2.12 -8.23
C ASN A 163 -22.55 0.98 -7.98
N ASP A 164 -23.31 0.59 -8.98
CA ASP A 164 -24.31 -0.51 -8.84
C ASP A 164 -23.62 -1.87 -8.59
N ARG A 165 -22.42 -2.07 -9.12
CA ARG A 165 -21.68 -3.31 -8.94
C ARG A 165 -20.85 -3.31 -7.66
N PHE A 166 -20.18 -2.22 -7.33
CA PHE A 166 -19.41 -2.08 -6.09
C PHE A 166 -20.29 -2.01 -4.85
N SER A 167 -21.50 -1.41 -4.95
CA SER A 167 -22.46 -1.42 -3.84
C SER A 167 -22.99 -2.82 -3.53
N ARG A 168 -22.94 -3.76 -4.49
CA ARG A 168 -23.31 -5.17 -4.27
C ARG A 168 -22.16 -6.03 -3.75
N ASP A 169 -20.93 -5.64 -4.02
CA ASP A 169 -19.73 -6.43 -3.71
C ASP A 169 -18.86 -5.80 -2.60
N SER A 170 -19.31 -4.67 -2.04
CA SER A 170 -18.77 -4.19 -0.77
C SER A 170 -19.12 -5.22 0.29
N ARG A 171 -18.30 -6.25 0.43
CA ARG A 171 -18.28 -7.06 1.64
C ARG A 171 -18.06 -6.09 2.77
N SER A 172 -19.16 -5.61 3.33
CA SER A 172 -19.12 -4.81 4.53
C SER A 172 -18.31 -5.62 5.54
N ILE A 173 -17.19 -5.07 5.97
CA ILE A 173 -16.45 -5.65 7.09
C ILE A 173 -17.47 -5.73 8.22
N VAL A 174 -17.96 -6.94 8.50
CA VAL A 174 -18.86 -7.16 9.62
C VAL A 174 -17.99 -7.12 10.86
N LEU A 175 -17.91 -5.94 11.46
CA LEU A 175 -17.15 -5.77 12.69
C LEU A 175 -17.92 -6.37 13.87
N PRO A 176 -17.21 -7.05 14.79
CA PRO A 176 -17.80 -7.44 16.07
C PRO A 176 -18.31 -6.19 16.81
N ARG A 177 -19.46 -6.30 17.43
CA ARG A 177 -19.97 -5.26 18.34
C ARG A 177 -19.36 -5.49 19.72
N TYR A 178 -18.69 -4.49 20.22
CA TYR A 178 -18.10 -4.46 21.55
C TYR A 178 -18.94 -3.49 22.40
N GLU A 179 -19.98 -4.01 23.03
CA GLU A 179 -20.79 -3.31 24.03
C GLU A 179 -20.36 -3.74 25.43
#